data_a745d4b709fa77272263c27b76ee47f6
#
_entry.id   a745d4b709fa77272263c27b76ee47f6
#
_cell.length_a   1.000
_cell.length_b   1.000
_cell.length_c   1.000
_cell.angle_alpha   90.00
_cell.angle_beta   90.00
_cell.angle_gamma   90.00
#
_symmetry.space_group_name_H-M   'P 1'
#
loop_
_entity.id
_entity.type
_entity.pdbx_description
1 polymer ?
#
loop_
_entity_poly.entity_id
_entity_poly.type
_entity_poly.pdbx_seq_one_letter_code
_entity_poly.pdbx_strand_id
1 'polypeptide(L)'
;MTTPFTVEIEQLDGDIRAFRLRGELDHATAPELREPLENAIQEGGRSFLIDLSDCSFIDSTGLSVLVHARSRVIDEGERGRFEICCPDAQIRRLLEITGIDRAFGIHQTRDEALAALMSRS
;
A
#
# COMPACT_ATOMS: atom_id res chain seq x y z
N MET A 1 1.84 5.18 25.34
CA MET A 1 2.69 4.23 24.60
C MET A 1 2.27 4.19 23.15
N THR A 2 3.24 4.35 22.27
CA THR A 2 2.97 4.27 20.83
C THR A 2 2.96 2.81 20.40
N THR A 3 2.08 2.48 19.46
CA THR A 3 2.05 1.16 18.84
C THR A 3 3.31 0.97 18.01
N PRO A 4 4.08 -0.10 18.24
CA PRO A 4 5.25 -0.34 17.39
C PRO A 4 4.83 -0.52 15.93
N PHE A 5 5.65 -0.02 15.02
CA PHE A 5 5.38 -0.20 13.61
C PHE A 5 5.63 -1.65 13.21
N THR A 6 4.66 -2.25 12.55
CA THR A 6 4.80 -3.59 12.01
C THR A 6 4.22 -3.67 10.62
N VAL A 7 4.75 -4.58 9.82
CA VAL A 7 4.25 -4.91 8.49
C VAL A 7 3.97 -6.41 8.47
N GLU A 8 2.72 -6.77 8.28
CA GLU A 8 2.33 -8.16 8.09
C GLU A 8 2.15 -8.42 6.62
N ILE A 9 2.76 -9.48 6.12
CA ILE A 9 2.73 -9.82 4.71
C ILE A 9 1.96 -11.12 4.52
N GLU A 10 0.95 -11.07 3.64
CA GLU A 10 0.15 -12.23 3.31
C GLU A 10 0.13 -12.43 1.81
N GLN A 11 0.19 -13.66 1.39
CA GLN A 11 -0.05 -13.99 -0.01
C GLN A 11 -1.46 -14.52 -0.13
N LEU A 12 -2.27 -13.86 -0.93
CA LEU A 12 -3.67 -14.20 -1.12
C LEU A 12 -3.88 -14.85 -2.48
N ASP A 13 -5.08 -15.38 -2.70
CA ASP A 13 -5.44 -15.98 -3.97
C ASP A 13 -5.28 -14.97 -5.11
N GLY A 14 -4.92 -15.46 -6.30
CA GLY A 14 -4.73 -14.60 -7.46
C GLY A 14 -3.41 -13.85 -7.46
N ASP A 15 -2.42 -14.37 -6.73
CA ASP A 15 -1.09 -13.77 -6.61
C ASP A 15 -1.10 -12.36 -6.02
N ILE A 16 -2.09 -12.07 -5.19
CA ILE A 16 -2.18 -10.81 -4.49
C ILE A 16 -1.28 -10.86 -3.26
N ARG A 17 -0.39 -9.89 -3.14
CA ARG A 17 0.46 -9.73 -1.96
C ARG A 17 -0.08 -8.59 -1.12
N ALA A 18 -0.51 -8.91 0.08
CA ALA A 18 -1.11 -7.93 0.99
C ALA A 18 -0.10 -7.53 2.06
N PHE A 19 0.03 -6.22 2.25
CA PHE A 19 0.91 -5.63 3.27
C PHE A 19 0.04 -4.86 4.23
N ARG A 20 -0.11 -5.38 5.44
CA ARG A 20 -0.89 -4.71 6.48
C ARG A 20 0.05 -3.94 7.38
N LEU A 21 -0.12 -2.63 7.43
CA LEU A 21 0.71 -1.74 8.21
C LEU A 21 0.02 -1.41 9.52
N ARG A 22 0.80 -1.40 10.59
CA ARG A 22 0.30 -1.02 11.91
C ARG A 22 1.25 -0.01 12.52
N GLY A 23 0.68 1.06 13.11
CA GLY A 23 1.47 2.11 13.73
C GLY A 23 1.70 3.28 12.79
N GLU A 24 2.83 3.93 12.93
CA GLU A 24 3.15 5.13 12.16
C GLU A 24 4.16 4.84 11.05
N LEU A 25 3.80 5.23 9.84
CA LEU A 25 4.69 5.12 8.69
C LEU A 25 5.36 6.47 8.48
N ASP A 26 6.58 6.61 8.96
CA ASP A 26 7.30 7.87 8.92
C ASP A 26 8.74 7.65 8.47
N HIS A 27 9.55 8.71 8.58
CA HIS A 27 10.95 8.66 8.20
C HIS A 27 11.71 7.51 8.85
N ALA A 28 11.44 7.23 10.12
CA ALA A 28 12.17 6.19 10.86
C ALA A 28 11.72 4.78 10.46
N THR A 29 10.44 4.60 10.14
CA THR A 29 9.87 3.28 9.85
C THR A 29 9.77 2.96 8.37
N ALA A 30 9.87 3.96 7.51
CA ALA A 30 9.74 3.77 6.06
C ALA A 30 10.62 2.64 5.50
N PRO A 31 11.88 2.47 5.93
CA PRO A 31 12.71 1.36 5.44
C PRO A 31 12.13 -0.02 5.74
N GLU A 32 11.38 -0.16 6.84
CA GLU A 32 10.78 -1.43 7.22
C GLU A 32 9.66 -1.85 6.27
N LEU A 33 9.06 -0.89 5.58
CA LEU A 33 8.08 -1.18 4.54
C LEU A 33 8.77 -1.31 3.18
N ARG A 34 9.73 -0.46 2.91
CA ARG A 34 10.43 -0.43 1.62
C ARG A 34 11.06 -1.77 1.28
N GLU A 35 11.77 -2.35 2.22
CA GLU A 35 12.51 -3.59 1.98
C GLU A 35 11.61 -4.74 1.56
N PRO A 36 10.55 -5.09 2.29
CA PRO A 36 9.68 -6.19 1.85
C PRO A 36 8.91 -5.87 0.57
N LEU A 37 8.57 -4.61 0.31
CA LEU A 37 7.95 -4.24 -0.95
C LEU A 37 8.89 -4.46 -2.13
N GLU A 38 10.12 -4.00 -2.01
CA GLU A 38 11.11 -4.20 -3.08
C GLU A 38 11.41 -5.67 -3.32
N ASN A 39 11.49 -6.46 -2.26
CA ASN A 39 11.69 -7.90 -2.38
C ASN A 39 10.54 -8.55 -3.14
N ALA A 40 9.31 -8.19 -2.82
CA ALA A 40 8.12 -8.73 -3.48
C ALA A 40 8.09 -8.36 -4.96
N ILE A 41 8.47 -7.13 -5.29
CA ILE A 41 8.52 -6.67 -6.68
C ILE A 41 9.61 -7.44 -7.44
N GLN A 42 10.77 -7.63 -6.85
CA GLN A 42 11.87 -8.38 -7.47
C GLN A 42 11.52 -9.84 -7.69
N GLU A 43 10.70 -10.41 -6.83
CA GLU A 43 10.22 -11.78 -6.96
C GLU A 43 9.15 -11.94 -8.04
N GLY A 44 8.76 -10.86 -8.68
CA GLY A 44 7.77 -10.89 -9.74
C GLY A 44 6.35 -10.63 -9.30
N GLY A 45 6.15 -10.12 -8.09
CA GLY A 45 4.83 -9.74 -7.62
C GLY A 45 4.23 -8.65 -8.51
N ARG A 46 2.94 -8.77 -8.84
CA ARG A 46 2.26 -7.83 -9.72
C ARG A 46 1.00 -7.22 -9.15
N SER A 47 0.38 -7.86 -8.17
CA SER A 47 -0.84 -7.36 -7.55
C SER A 47 -0.58 -7.13 -6.07
N PHE A 48 -0.72 -5.88 -5.65
CA PHE A 48 -0.37 -5.46 -4.30
C PHE A 48 -1.55 -4.78 -3.63
N LEU A 49 -1.80 -5.18 -2.39
CA LEU A 49 -2.75 -4.53 -1.51
C LEU A 49 -1.99 -3.93 -0.34
N ILE A 50 -2.11 -2.63 -0.16
CA ILE A 50 -1.55 -1.95 1.00
C ILE A 50 -2.70 -1.63 1.94
N ASP A 51 -2.72 -2.31 3.07
CA ASP A 51 -3.80 -2.16 4.06
C ASP A 51 -3.36 -1.20 5.16
N LEU A 52 -3.95 -0.02 5.16
CA LEU A 52 -3.66 1.04 6.12
C LEU A 52 -4.70 1.11 7.24
N SER A 53 -5.49 0.06 7.43
CA SER A 53 -6.55 0.05 8.44
C SER A 53 -6.05 0.35 9.86
N ASP A 54 -4.86 -0.13 10.18
CA ASP A 54 -4.26 0.05 11.50
C ASP A 54 -3.11 1.07 11.50
N CYS A 55 -2.93 1.76 10.39
CA CYS A 55 -1.92 2.80 10.27
C CYS A 55 -2.50 4.11 10.83
N SER A 56 -1.79 4.72 11.76
CA SER A 56 -2.27 5.91 12.48
C SER A 56 -1.66 7.22 11.97
N PHE A 57 -0.61 7.14 11.16
CA PHE A 57 0.07 8.33 10.69
C PHE A 57 0.94 7.99 9.47
N ILE A 58 0.99 8.91 8.51
CA ILE A 58 1.88 8.80 7.36
C ILE A 58 2.48 10.18 7.10
N ASP A 59 3.80 10.24 6.94
CA ASP A 59 4.46 11.47 6.53
C ASP A 59 4.89 11.40 5.06
N SER A 60 5.56 12.43 4.58
CA SER A 60 5.99 12.50 3.18
C SER A 60 6.97 11.39 2.79
N THR A 61 7.81 10.95 3.73
CA THR A 61 8.74 9.85 3.47
C THR A 61 7.97 8.55 3.25
N GLY A 62 6.97 8.28 4.10
CA GLY A 62 6.12 7.11 3.94
C GLY A 62 5.34 7.13 2.64
N LEU A 63 4.79 8.30 2.29
CA LEU A 63 4.10 8.45 1.02
C LEU A 63 5.02 8.18 -0.17
N SER A 64 6.28 8.62 -0.09
CA SER A 64 7.26 8.38 -1.16
C SER A 64 7.51 6.90 -1.37
N VAL A 65 7.56 6.11 -0.30
CA VAL A 65 7.73 4.66 -0.43
C VAL A 65 6.58 4.05 -1.22
N LEU A 66 5.35 4.46 -0.91
CA LEU A 66 4.16 3.94 -1.60
C LEU A 66 4.14 4.37 -3.07
N VAL A 67 4.44 5.62 -3.34
CA VAL A 67 4.47 6.16 -4.71
C VAL A 67 5.52 5.44 -5.55
N HIS A 68 6.71 5.28 -4.99
CA HIS A 68 7.81 4.64 -5.70
C HIS A 68 7.50 3.16 -5.99
N ALA A 69 6.96 2.45 -5.00
CA ALA A 69 6.60 1.05 -5.19
C ALA A 69 5.52 0.89 -6.27
N ARG A 70 4.50 1.76 -6.23
CA ARG A 70 3.45 1.73 -7.24
C ARG A 70 4.02 1.95 -8.63
N SER A 71 4.89 2.93 -8.79
CA SER A 71 5.51 3.21 -10.08
C SER A 71 6.23 2.00 -10.64
N ARG A 72 6.99 1.32 -9.78
CA ARG A 72 7.71 0.13 -10.22
C ARG A 72 6.78 -1.00 -10.61
N VAL A 73 5.71 -1.22 -9.85
CA VAL A 73 4.75 -2.28 -10.16
C VAL A 73 4.05 -2.02 -11.50
N ILE A 74 3.64 -0.78 -11.72
CA ILE A 74 2.93 -0.40 -12.95
C ILE A 74 3.88 -0.42 -14.15
N ASP A 75 5.10 0.06 -14.00
CA ASP A 75 6.06 0.17 -15.10
C ASP A 75 6.64 -1.17 -15.54
N GLU A 76 6.77 -2.12 -14.60
CA GLU A 76 7.40 -3.42 -14.91
C GLU A 76 6.45 -4.44 -15.51
N GLY A 77 5.16 -4.13 -15.61
CA GLY A 77 4.23 -5.08 -16.20
C GLY A 77 2.89 -4.47 -16.56
N GLU A 78 2.37 -4.86 -17.70
CA GLU A 78 1.07 -4.42 -18.18
C GLU A 78 -0.08 -4.79 -17.25
N ARG A 79 0.16 -5.72 -16.32
CA ARG A 79 -0.85 -6.20 -15.39
C ARG A 79 -0.56 -5.83 -13.95
N GLY A 80 0.37 -4.91 -13.76
CA GLY A 80 0.68 -4.43 -12.42
C GLY A 80 -0.50 -3.72 -11.80
N ARG A 81 -0.85 -4.08 -10.56
CA ARG A 81 -1.97 -3.48 -9.84
C ARG A 81 -1.53 -3.15 -8.42
N PHE A 82 -1.97 -1.99 -7.97
CA PHE A 82 -1.58 -1.49 -6.66
C PHE A 82 -2.76 -0.75 -6.07
N GLU A 83 -3.39 -1.33 -5.06
CA GLU A 83 -4.57 -0.76 -4.43
C GLU A 83 -4.33 -0.52 -2.95
N ILE A 84 -4.96 0.51 -2.41
CA ILE A 84 -4.82 0.87 -1.01
C ILE A 84 -6.17 0.77 -0.31
N CYS A 85 -6.17 0.13 0.86
CA CYS A 85 -7.31 0.14 1.76
C CYS A 85 -7.00 1.13 2.88
N CYS A 86 -7.81 2.16 3.02
CA CYS A 86 -7.61 3.20 4.03
C CYS A 86 -8.94 3.70 4.57
N PRO A 87 -9.44 3.13 5.69
CA PRO A 87 -10.70 3.59 6.27
C PRO A 87 -10.58 4.91 7.03
N ASP A 88 -9.37 5.27 7.48
CA ASP A 88 -9.17 6.49 8.26
C ASP A 88 -9.36 7.73 7.39
N ALA A 89 -10.33 8.57 7.75
CA ALA A 89 -10.68 9.75 6.97
C ALA A 89 -9.54 10.78 6.92
N GLN A 90 -8.76 10.89 7.99
CA GLN A 90 -7.67 11.85 8.03
C GLN A 90 -6.54 11.45 7.09
N ILE A 91 -6.21 10.19 7.05
CA ILE A 91 -5.17 9.69 6.15
C ILE A 91 -5.67 9.78 4.70
N ARG A 92 -6.92 9.43 4.43
CA ARG A 92 -7.48 9.58 3.08
C ARG A 92 -7.43 11.03 2.62
N ARG A 93 -7.74 11.97 3.52
CA ARG A 93 -7.69 13.38 3.19
C ARG A 93 -6.27 13.83 2.83
N LEU A 94 -5.28 13.32 3.56
CA LEU A 94 -3.88 13.58 3.23
C LEU A 94 -3.54 13.07 1.83
N LEU A 95 -3.99 11.88 1.48
CA LEU A 95 -3.78 11.31 0.16
C LEU A 95 -4.47 12.15 -0.92
N GLU A 96 -5.66 12.68 -0.64
CA GLU A 96 -6.37 13.55 -1.55
C GLU A 96 -5.63 14.88 -1.76
N ILE A 97 -5.18 15.50 -0.67
CA ILE A 97 -4.48 16.79 -0.73
C ILE A 97 -3.20 16.69 -1.54
N THR A 98 -2.48 15.58 -1.42
CA THR A 98 -1.24 15.38 -2.16
C THR A 98 -1.48 14.93 -3.60
N GLY A 99 -2.72 14.63 -3.98
CA GLY A 99 -3.05 14.18 -5.32
C GLY A 99 -2.75 12.71 -5.58
N ILE A 100 -2.30 12.00 -4.56
CA ILE A 100 -1.94 10.57 -4.69
C ILE A 100 -3.17 9.72 -4.98
N ASP A 101 -4.35 10.12 -4.49
CA ASP A 101 -5.59 9.40 -4.73
C ASP A 101 -5.91 9.27 -6.22
N ARG A 102 -5.39 10.15 -7.06
CA ARG A 102 -5.59 10.06 -8.51
C ARG A 102 -4.75 8.97 -9.14
N ALA A 103 -3.62 8.66 -8.53
CA ALA A 103 -2.70 7.66 -9.02
C ALA A 103 -3.01 6.28 -8.45
N PHE A 104 -3.59 6.22 -7.27
CA PHE A 104 -3.87 4.97 -6.57
C PHE A 104 -5.36 4.70 -6.52
N GLY A 105 -5.73 3.42 -6.56
CA GLY A 105 -7.06 3.01 -6.15
C GLY A 105 -7.10 3.02 -4.63
N ILE A 106 -7.86 3.94 -4.05
CA ILE A 106 -8.01 4.04 -2.60
C ILE A 106 -9.42 3.64 -2.21
N HIS A 107 -9.52 2.67 -1.32
CA HIS A 107 -10.78 2.09 -0.90
C HIS A 107 -10.96 2.22 0.59
N GLN A 108 -12.21 2.23 1.05
CA GLN A 108 -12.52 2.34 2.46
C GLN A 108 -12.39 1.01 3.18
N THR A 109 -12.61 -0.10 2.47
CA THR A 109 -12.56 -1.41 3.06
C THR A 109 -11.59 -2.32 2.33
N ARG A 110 -11.11 -3.33 3.03
CA ARG A 110 -10.24 -4.34 2.46
C ARG A 110 -10.96 -5.11 1.35
N ASP A 111 -12.24 -5.42 1.54
CA ASP A 111 -13.03 -6.16 0.54
C ASP A 111 -13.16 -5.38 -0.76
N GLU A 112 -13.36 -4.06 -0.67
CA GLU A 112 -13.42 -3.23 -1.87
C GLU A 112 -12.09 -3.21 -2.61
N ALA A 113 -10.98 -3.11 -1.88
CA ALA A 113 -9.66 -3.11 -2.47
C ALA A 113 -9.34 -4.45 -3.13
N LEU A 114 -9.71 -5.55 -2.48
CA LEU A 114 -9.53 -6.89 -3.05
C LEU A 114 -10.38 -7.08 -4.30
N ALA A 115 -11.61 -6.60 -4.28
CA ALA A 115 -12.47 -6.68 -5.46
C ALA A 115 -11.86 -5.94 -6.65
N ALA A 116 -11.26 -4.77 -6.40
CA ALA A 116 -10.59 -4.01 -7.44
C ALA A 116 -9.39 -4.78 -8.01
N LEU A 117 -8.61 -5.45 -7.16
CA LEU A 117 -7.46 -6.24 -7.58
C LEU A 117 -7.86 -7.47 -8.38
N MET A 118 -8.99 -8.04 -8.05
CA MET A 118 -9.50 -9.24 -8.71
C MET A 118 -10.30 -8.92 -9.97
N SER A 119 -10.70 -7.68 -10.14
CA SER A 119 -11.44 -7.23 -11.32
C SER A 119 -10.53 -7.20 -12.52
N ARG A 120 -10.97 -7.76 -13.63
CA ARG A 120 -10.24 -7.70 -14.88
C ARG A 120 -10.94 -6.75 -15.82
N SER A 121 -10.21 -5.77 -16.22
CA SER A 121 -10.66 -4.84 -17.24
C SER A 121 -10.18 -5.29 -18.59
#